data_498cd7d36125ffcc072bb2293a8e9a64
#
_entry.id   498cd7d36125ffcc072bb2293a8e9a64
#
_cell.length_a   1.000
_cell.length_b   1.000
_cell.length_c   1.000
_cell.angle_alpha   90.00
_cell.angle_beta   90.00
_cell.angle_gamma   90.00
#
_symmetry.space_group_name_H-M   'P 1'
#
loop_
_entity.id
_entity.type
_entity.pdbx_description
1 polymer ?
#
loop_
_entity_poly.entity_id
_entity_poly.type
_entity_poly.pdbx_seq_one_letter_code
_entity_poly.pdbx_strand_id
1 'polypeptide(L)'
;KILSHAANTSDATFDMVIETTTVNELFTIQCHNGGTFNATIDWGDGTTSTVTSYNDANLTHTYASASEHTISISGTFPSIYMHIAANNSRLKIKRVLNFGNIGWQNLYRAFYGCENMTSFVSGNCDTSSVTNMDSMFHNCTSITTLDVSGVNTSSVTSMYAMIHNCSITSLDVSNWDTSSVRNMSYVISNNSNLTSVDVSNWDTSSVTNMHSMFKDNTALTTCDVSNWDTSSVTNMSNIFYSCVALTTINVSGFN
;
A
#
# COMPACT_ATOMS: atom_id res chain seq x y z
N LYS A 1 12.18 -8.97 28.10
CA LYS A 1 12.16 -7.49 28.13
C LYS A 1 11.81 -7.05 26.73
N ILE A 2 10.56 -6.71 26.49
CA ILE A 2 10.09 -6.05 25.27
C ILE A 2 10.63 -4.62 25.39
N LEU A 3 11.66 -4.28 24.64
CA LEU A 3 12.03 -2.90 24.42
C LEU A 3 10.97 -2.34 23.47
N SER A 4 9.98 -1.64 24.02
CA SER A 4 9.14 -0.73 23.25
C SER A 4 10.08 0.36 22.72
N HIS A 5 10.53 0.26 21.48
CA HIS A 5 10.97 1.42 20.74
C HIS A 5 9.73 2.30 20.58
N ALA A 6 9.64 3.34 21.38
CA ALA A 6 8.78 4.46 21.06
C ALA A 6 9.22 4.95 19.68
N ALA A 7 8.37 4.74 18.68
CA ALA A 7 8.59 5.30 17.36
C ALA A 7 8.80 6.79 17.53
N ASN A 8 9.97 7.29 17.16
CA ASN A 8 10.20 8.71 17.05
C ASN A 8 9.50 9.12 15.76
N THR A 9 8.17 9.30 15.84
CA THR A 9 7.31 9.67 14.73
C THR A 9 7.52 11.16 14.42
N SER A 10 8.66 11.49 13.84
CA SER A 10 8.72 12.71 13.06
C SER A 10 7.98 12.43 11.76
N ASP A 11 6.91 13.18 11.47
CA ASP A 11 6.14 13.07 10.20
C ASP A 11 7.02 13.27 8.95
N ALA A 12 8.29 13.58 9.15
CA ALA A 12 9.29 13.91 8.13
C ALA A 12 10.11 12.72 7.63
N THR A 13 9.85 11.49 8.11
CA THR A 13 10.61 10.29 7.70
C THR A 13 9.70 9.17 7.23
N PHE A 14 10.18 8.40 6.25
CA PHE A 14 9.64 7.09 5.93
C PHE A 14 10.50 6.03 6.63
N ASP A 15 9.87 5.23 7.50
CA ASP A 15 10.55 4.25 8.32
C ASP A 15 10.05 2.85 8.02
N MET A 16 10.95 1.94 7.66
CA MET A 16 10.62 0.54 7.41
C MET A 16 11.62 -0.41 8.09
N VAL A 17 11.15 -1.57 8.50
CA VAL A 17 11.98 -2.66 9.01
C VAL A 17 12.17 -3.69 7.92
N ILE A 18 13.42 -4.04 7.69
CA ILE A 18 13.82 -5.16 6.85
C ILE A 18 14.53 -6.22 7.67
N GLU A 19 14.58 -7.45 7.17
CA GLU A 19 15.37 -8.54 7.75
C GLU A 19 16.36 -9.06 6.71
N THR A 20 17.63 -9.11 7.11
CA THR A 20 18.68 -9.85 6.40
C THR A 20 18.91 -11.19 7.09
N THR A 21 19.14 -12.25 6.33
CA THR A 21 19.28 -13.63 6.84
C THR A 21 20.69 -14.19 6.71
N THR A 22 21.53 -13.51 5.93
CA THR A 22 22.93 -13.88 5.71
C THR A 22 23.85 -12.67 5.85
N VAL A 23 25.13 -12.92 6.08
CA VAL A 23 26.17 -11.88 6.06
C VAL A 23 26.38 -11.36 4.63
N ASN A 24 26.72 -10.10 4.50
CA ASN A 24 26.94 -9.41 3.22
C ASN A 24 25.73 -9.43 2.30
N GLU A 25 24.54 -9.42 2.89
CA GLU A 25 23.29 -9.45 2.13
C GLU A 25 22.94 -8.05 1.59
N LEU A 26 22.56 -8.02 0.31
CA LEU A 26 22.16 -6.79 -0.37
C LEU A 26 20.68 -6.47 -0.13
N PHE A 27 20.40 -5.20 0.08
CA PHE A 27 19.05 -4.64 -0.01
C PHE A 27 19.05 -3.46 -0.98
N THR A 28 18.08 -3.44 -1.89
CA THR A 28 17.92 -2.37 -2.89
C THR A 28 16.52 -1.78 -2.79
N ILE A 29 16.45 -0.46 -2.63
CA ILE A 29 15.20 0.29 -2.75
C ILE A 29 15.05 0.68 -4.22
N GLN A 30 14.07 0.11 -4.90
CA GLN A 30 13.76 0.53 -6.27
C GLN A 30 12.79 1.71 -6.27
N CYS A 31 12.94 2.58 -7.26
CA CYS A 31 12.14 3.77 -7.44
C CYS A 31 11.64 3.88 -8.89
N HIS A 32 10.55 4.63 -9.09
CA HIS A 32 10.10 5.01 -10.42
C HIS A 32 10.99 6.10 -11.02
N ASN A 33 11.12 6.08 -12.34
CA ASN A 33 11.67 7.20 -13.07
C ASN A 33 10.72 8.40 -12.97
N GLY A 34 11.22 9.51 -12.50
CA GLY A 34 10.48 10.78 -12.34
C GLY A 34 10.56 11.31 -10.91
N GLY A 35 10.15 12.57 -10.76
CA GLY A 35 10.27 13.31 -9.51
C GLY A 35 11.71 13.76 -9.20
N THR A 36 11.82 14.60 -8.18
CA THR A 36 13.11 15.10 -7.69
C THR A 36 13.49 14.32 -6.44
N PHE A 37 14.66 13.71 -6.44
CA PHE A 37 15.24 13.06 -5.27
C PHE A 37 16.25 13.98 -4.60
N ASN A 38 16.14 14.18 -3.32
CA ASN A 38 17.10 14.86 -2.45
C ASN A 38 16.89 14.31 -1.03
N ALA A 39 17.36 13.10 -0.82
CA ALA A 39 17.07 12.34 0.38
C ALA A 39 18.33 11.77 1.02
N THR A 40 18.25 11.55 2.33
CA THR A 40 19.22 10.78 3.11
C THR A 40 18.57 9.51 3.58
N ILE A 41 19.24 8.38 3.38
CA ILE A 41 18.86 7.07 3.88
C ILE A 41 19.78 6.72 5.04
N ASP A 42 19.22 6.52 6.23
CA ASP A 42 19.87 5.81 7.34
C ASP A 42 19.54 4.32 7.21
N TRP A 43 20.54 3.47 7.05
CA TRP A 43 20.37 2.05 6.81
C TRP A 43 20.11 1.23 8.08
N GLY A 44 20.17 1.88 9.26
CA GLY A 44 19.92 1.23 10.55
C GLY A 44 21.06 0.35 11.07
N ASP A 45 22.24 0.44 10.44
CA ASP A 45 23.47 -0.22 10.86
C ASP A 45 24.60 0.77 11.22
N GLY A 46 24.25 2.05 11.34
CA GLY A 46 25.17 3.17 11.61
C GLY A 46 25.76 3.81 10.36
N THR A 47 25.33 3.39 9.18
CA THR A 47 25.73 3.99 7.90
C THR A 47 24.60 4.79 7.26
N THR A 48 24.96 5.77 6.46
CA THR A 48 23.99 6.61 5.73
C THR A 48 24.40 6.77 4.27
N SER A 49 23.42 7.05 3.41
CA SER A 49 23.62 7.36 1.99
C SER A 49 22.79 8.58 1.58
N THR A 50 23.26 9.35 0.62
CA THR A 50 22.47 10.40 -0.03
C THR A 50 22.03 9.93 -1.39
N VAL A 51 20.78 10.26 -1.78
CA VAL A 51 20.17 9.85 -3.03
C VAL A 51 19.66 11.08 -3.77
N THR A 52 20.04 11.22 -5.06
CA THR A 52 19.71 12.36 -5.90
C THR A 52 18.96 11.99 -7.18
N SER A 53 18.75 10.69 -7.43
CA SER A 53 18.01 10.19 -8.60
C SER A 53 17.33 8.83 -8.33
N TYR A 54 16.34 8.48 -9.15
CA TYR A 54 15.62 7.21 -9.06
C TYR A 54 16.47 5.95 -9.29
N ASN A 55 17.64 6.10 -9.91
CA ASN A 55 18.58 5.02 -10.24
C ASN A 55 19.96 5.24 -9.60
N ASP A 56 20.00 6.00 -8.52
CA ASP A 56 21.23 6.25 -7.77
C ASP A 56 21.81 4.92 -7.24
N ALA A 57 23.12 4.72 -7.37
CA ALA A 57 23.79 3.53 -6.85
C ALA A 57 23.63 3.38 -5.33
N ASN A 58 23.47 4.50 -4.64
CA ASN A 58 23.26 4.57 -3.19
C ASN A 58 21.88 4.05 -2.72
N LEU A 59 21.00 3.65 -3.64
CA LEU A 59 19.75 2.92 -3.33
C LEU A 59 20.00 1.45 -2.99
N THR A 60 21.25 0.98 -3.11
CA THR A 60 21.66 -0.39 -2.76
C THR A 60 22.65 -0.36 -1.61
N HIS A 61 22.40 -1.15 -0.58
CA HIS A 61 23.25 -1.30 0.60
C HIS A 61 23.57 -2.76 0.87
N THR A 62 24.77 -3.00 1.45
CA THR A 62 25.25 -4.35 1.85
C THR A 62 25.33 -4.40 3.36
N TYR A 63 24.53 -5.25 3.98
CA TYR A 63 24.56 -5.46 5.43
C TYR A 63 25.61 -6.50 5.83
N ALA A 64 26.53 -6.11 6.69
CA ALA A 64 27.62 -6.98 7.14
C ALA A 64 27.16 -8.14 8.05
N SER A 65 25.99 -8.01 8.68
CA SER A 65 25.43 -9.01 9.60
C SER A 65 23.99 -9.35 9.26
N ALA A 66 23.57 -10.56 9.59
CA ALA A 66 22.18 -10.99 9.51
C ALA A 66 21.41 -10.48 10.74
N SER A 67 20.43 -9.61 10.54
CA SER A 67 19.55 -9.07 11.60
C SER A 67 18.36 -8.30 11.01
N GLU A 68 17.45 -7.86 11.88
CA GLU A 68 16.51 -6.78 11.51
C GLU A 68 17.24 -5.43 11.53
N HIS A 69 16.91 -4.59 10.55
CA HIS A 69 17.40 -3.23 10.41
C HIS A 69 16.22 -2.28 10.22
N THR A 70 16.24 -1.14 10.92
CA THR A 70 15.27 -0.08 10.69
C THR A 70 15.87 0.96 9.75
N ILE A 71 15.37 0.99 8.53
CA ILE A 71 15.76 1.99 7.53
C ILE A 71 14.89 3.23 7.73
N SER A 72 15.53 4.40 7.78
CA SER A 72 14.84 5.69 7.85
C SER A 72 15.25 6.58 6.67
N ILE A 73 14.26 7.09 5.93
CA ILE A 73 14.48 7.97 4.77
C ILE A 73 13.92 9.35 5.10
N SER A 74 14.76 10.37 4.99
CA SER A 74 14.40 11.78 5.18
C SER A 74 14.69 12.63 3.94
N GLY A 75 14.04 13.80 3.84
CA GLY A 75 14.16 14.69 2.68
C GLY A 75 13.11 14.37 1.61
N THR A 76 13.44 14.59 0.33
CA THR A 76 12.51 14.37 -0.79
C THR A 76 12.78 13.02 -1.46
N PHE A 77 11.80 12.11 -1.36
CA PHE A 77 11.87 10.75 -1.90
C PHE A 77 10.52 10.37 -2.53
N PRO A 78 10.27 10.71 -3.81
CA PRO A 78 8.94 10.78 -4.39
C PRO A 78 8.30 9.43 -4.73
N SER A 79 9.04 8.33 -4.72
CA SER A 79 8.50 7.03 -5.11
C SER A 79 9.28 5.86 -4.54
N ILE A 80 8.58 4.75 -4.32
CA ILE A 80 9.12 3.42 -4.06
C ILE A 80 8.45 2.43 -5.02
N TYR A 81 9.17 1.39 -5.50
CA TYR A 81 8.70 0.44 -6.49
C TYR A 81 9.32 -0.94 -6.26
N MET A 82 8.70 -1.79 -5.46
CA MET A 82 9.30 -3.07 -5.06
C MET A 82 8.97 -4.25 -5.98
N HIS A 83 8.20 -4.05 -7.06
CA HIS A 83 7.69 -5.12 -7.92
C HIS A 83 8.79 -6.04 -8.52
N ILE A 84 9.89 -5.45 -8.99
CA ILE A 84 11.01 -6.18 -9.59
C ILE A 84 12.31 -5.94 -8.83
N ALA A 85 12.19 -5.67 -7.51
CA ALA A 85 13.35 -5.33 -6.68
C ALA A 85 14.45 -6.37 -6.81
N ALA A 86 15.65 -5.91 -7.17
CA ALA A 86 16.84 -6.72 -7.25
C ALA A 86 17.11 -7.45 -5.92
N ASN A 87 17.79 -8.58 -5.97
CA ASN A 87 18.20 -9.33 -4.79
C ASN A 87 17.04 -9.78 -3.88
N ASN A 88 15.82 -9.94 -4.46
CA ASN A 88 14.61 -10.26 -3.69
C ASN A 88 14.33 -9.29 -2.53
N SER A 89 14.74 -8.02 -2.65
CA SER A 89 14.63 -7.01 -1.59
C SER A 89 13.20 -6.84 -1.09
N ARG A 90 12.17 -7.02 -1.94
CA ARG A 90 10.77 -7.00 -1.52
C ARG A 90 10.42 -8.04 -0.44
N LEU A 91 11.09 -9.21 -0.45
CA LEU A 91 10.85 -10.29 0.52
C LEU A 91 11.53 -10.03 1.87
N LYS A 92 12.43 -9.05 1.94
CA LYS A 92 13.13 -8.65 3.16
C LYS A 92 12.33 -7.64 3.97
N ILE A 93 11.36 -6.94 3.37
CA ILE A 93 10.52 -5.97 4.06
C ILE A 93 9.59 -6.70 5.03
N LYS A 94 9.65 -6.32 6.30
CA LYS A 94 8.86 -6.91 7.39
C LYS A 94 7.74 -6.00 7.87
N ARG A 95 8.00 -4.71 7.99
CA ARG A 95 7.03 -3.72 8.50
C ARG A 95 7.33 -2.33 7.92
N VAL A 96 6.30 -1.56 7.68
CA VAL A 96 6.39 -0.11 7.54
C VAL A 96 5.88 0.50 8.85
N LEU A 97 6.74 1.23 9.55
CA LEU A 97 6.46 1.81 10.86
C LEU A 97 5.85 3.21 10.75
N ASN A 98 6.25 3.95 9.73
CA ASN A 98 5.76 5.28 9.40
C ASN A 98 5.95 5.53 7.91
N PHE A 99 4.87 5.90 7.19
CA PHE A 99 4.98 6.20 5.77
C PHE A 99 5.47 7.63 5.52
N GLY A 100 5.22 8.54 6.45
CA GLY A 100 5.80 9.88 6.55
C GLY A 100 5.53 10.81 5.38
N ASN A 101 5.94 12.07 5.56
CA ASN A 101 5.79 13.13 4.58
C ASN A 101 7.15 13.41 3.93
N ILE A 102 7.50 12.66 2.89
CA ILE A 102 8.78 12.77 2.16
C ILE A 102 8.60 13.12 0.68
N GLY A 103 7.41 13.66 0.31
CA GLY A 103 7.13 14.17 -1.03
C GLY A 103 6.66 13.10 -2.02
N TRP A 104 5.79 12.18 -1.59
CA TRP A 104 5.23 11.12 -2.42
C TRP A 104 4.51 11.66 -3.68
N GLN A 105 4.85 11.10 -4.84
CA GLN A 105 4.25 11.43 -6.14
C GLN A 105 3.75 10.22 -6.89
N ASN A 106 4.33 9.02 -6.65
CA ASN A 106 3.96 7.80 -7.34
C ASN A 106 4.05 6.59 -6.40
N LEU A 107 2.93 5.89 -6.24
CA LEU A 107 2.82 4.69 -5.39
C LEU A 107 2.40 3.44 -6.18
N TYR A 108 2.47 3.50 -7.53
CA TYR A 108 2.25 2.35 -8.38
C TYR A 108 3.18 1.20 -7.99
N ARG A 109 2.62 0.07 -7.55
CA ARG A 109 3.35 -1.12 -7.10
C ARG A 109 4.39 -0.87 -6.00
N ALA A 110 4.14 0.10 -5.12
CA ALA A 110 5.10 0.50 -4.10
C ALA A 110 5.58 -0.68 -3.23
N PHE A 111 4.67 -1.54 -2.78
CA PHE A 111 4.96 -2.74 -1.98
C PHE A 111 4.51 -4.04 -2.66
N TYR A 112 4.44 -4.05 -4.00
CA TYR A 112 4.00 -5.23 -4.75
C TYR A 112 4.85 -6.46 -4.42
N GLY A 113 4.20 -7.55 -3.99
CA GLY A 113 4.88 -8.80 -3.68
C GLY A 113 5.78 -8.76 -2.44
N CYS A 114 5.58 -7.81 -1.53
CA CYS A 114 6.23 -7.81 -0.22
C CYS A 114 5.59 -8.90 0.67
N GLU A 115 5.77 -10.16 0.29
CA GLU A 115 5.07 -11.30 0.83
C GLU A 115 5.31 -11.51 2.34
N ASN A 116 6.45 -11.05 2.86
CA ASN A 116 6.84 -11.18 4.27
C ASN A 116 6.46 -9.94 5.10
N MET A 117 5.89 -8.91 4.49
CA MET A 117 5.45 -7.71 5.21
C MET A 117 4.21 -8.02 6.04
N THR A 118 4.27 -7.78 7.35
CA THR A 118 3.20 -8.10 8.32
C THR A 118 2.35 -6.90 8.69
N SER A 119 2.89 -5.68 8.61
CA SER A 119 2.15 -4.45 8.94
C SER A 119 2.63 -3.25 8.13
N PHE A 120 1.69 -2.32 7.94
CA PHE A 120 1.92 -1.00 7.36
C PHE A 120 1.18 0.05 8.17
N VAL A 121 1.88 1.15 8.52
CA VAL A 121 1.31 2.30 9.21
C VAL A 121 1.53 3.55 8.36
N SER A 122 0.43 4.19 7.94
CA SER A 122 0.48 5.42 7.14
C SER A 122 1.02 6.63 7.90
N GLY A 123 0.71 6.72 9.20
CA GLY A 123 1.03 7.93 9.97
C GLY A 123 0.41 9.19 9.37
N ASN A 124 1.06 10.31 9.52
CA ASN A 124 0.66 11.60 8.92
C ASN A 124 1.36 11.82 7.57
N CYS A 125 1.17 10.91 6.62
CA CYS A 125 1.79 11.04 5.30
C CYS A 125 1.05 12.06 4.42
N ASP A 126 1.78 12.74 3.52
CA ASP A 126 1.19 13.54 2.45
C ASP A 126 1.26 12.78 1.12
N THR A 127 0.12 12.28 0.69
CA THR A 127 -0.05 11.62 -0.61
C THR A 127 -0.96 12.41 -1.56
N SER A 128 -1.21 13.70 -1.26
CA SER A 128 -2.12 14.56 -2.04
C SER A 128 -1.72 14.74 -3.52
N SER A 129 -0.43 14.56 -3.83
CA SER A 129 0.08 14.61 -5.20
C SER A 129 0.04 13.27 -5.95
N VAL A 130 -0.36 12.18 -5.27
CA VAL A 130 -0.38 10.84 -5.87
C VAL A 130 -1.65 10.65 -6.69
N THR A 131 -1.49 10.29 -7.96
CA THR A 131 -2.61 10.05 -8.89
C THR A 131 -2.84 8.57 -9.20
N ASN A 132 -1.88 7.70 -8.91
CA ASN A 132 -1.94 6.27 -9.18
C ASN A 132 -1.45 5.46 -7.98
N MET A 133 -2.33 4.59 -7.45
CA MET A 133 -2.04 3.64 -6.37
C MET A 133 -2.27 2.18 -6.81
N ASP A 134 -2.23 1.92 -8.13
CA ASP A 134 -2.43 0.58 -8.64
C ASP A 134 -1.46 -0.42 -8.03
N SER A 135 -2.01 -1.52 -7.54
CA SER A 135 -1.25 -2.65 -7.01
C SER A 135 -0.29 -2.29 -5.86
N MET A 136 -0.56 -1.22 -5.09
CA MET A 136 0.34 -0.75 -4.03
C MET A 136 0.69 -1.86 -3.03
N PHE A 137 -0.30 -2.66 -2.61
CA PHE A 137 -0.12 -3.78 -1.67
C PHE A 137 -0.46 -5.15 -2.31
N HIS A 138 -0.43 -5.25 -3.63
CA HIS A 138 -0.76 -6.50 -4.33
C HIS A 138 0.19 -7.61 -3.92
N ASN A 139 -0.34 -8.78 -3.52
CA ASN A 139 0.42 -9.94 -3.04
C ASN A 139 1.28 -9.67 -1.78
N CYS A 140 0.81 -8.82 -0.86
CA CYS A 140 1.37 -8.73 0.49
C CYS A 140 0.73 -9.82 1.37
N THR A 141 1.04 -11.08 1.10
CA THR A 141 0.31 -12.23 1.62
C THR A 141 0.43 -12.47 3.13
N SER A 142 1.38 -11.83 3.80
CA SER A 142 1.53 -11.90 5.27
C SER A 142 0.98 -10.67 6.00
N ILE A 143 0.50 -9.64 5.28
CA ILE A 143 0.04 -8.41 5.94
C ILE A 143 -1.30 -8.66 6.64
N THR A 144 -1.31 -8.47 7.95
CA THR A 144 -2.51 -8.61 8.80
C THR A 144 -3.01 -7.27 9.32
N THR A 145 -2.12 -6.28 9.43
CA THR A 145 -2.42 -4.92 9.88
C THR A 145 -2.07 -3.94 8.78
N LEU A 146 -3.09 -3.30 8.21
CA LEU A 146 -2.95 -2.33 7.13
C LEU A 146 -3.65 -1.04 7.55
N ASP A 147 -2.88 -0.10 8.11
CA ASP A 147 -3.36 1.22 8.48
C ASP A 147 -3.12 2.19 7.32
N VAL A 148 -4.18 2.53 6.62
CA VAL A 148 -4.21 3.49 5.50
C VAL A 148 -4.99 4.76 5.85
N SER A 149 -5.27 4.99 7.13
CA SER A 149 -6.09 6.11 7.61
C SER A 149 -5.51 7.49 7.30
N GLY A 150 -4.16 7.60 7.21
CA GLY A 150 -3.47 8.83 6.82
C GLY A 150 -3.32 9.04 5.31
N VAL A 151 -3.70 8.05 4.48
CA VAL A 151 -3.53 8.15 3.02
C VAL A 151 -4.57 9.08 2.41
N ASN A 152 -4.11 10.19 1.81
CA ASN A 152 -4.96 11.09 1.05
C ASN A 152 -5.15 10.57 -0.38
N THR A 153 -6.40 10.27 -0.76
CA THR A 153 -6.76 9.70 -2.06
C THR A 153 -7.40 10.69 -3.02
N SER A 154 -7.57 11.95 -2.64
CA SER A 154 -8.35 12.96 -3.39
C SER A 154 -7.89 13.19 -4.84
N SER A 155 -6.59 12.98 -5.14
CA SER A 155 -6.04 13.11 -6.50
C SER A 155 -5.95 11.77 -7.25
N VAL A 156 -6.32 10.65 -6.59
CA VAL A 156 -6.13 9.31 -7.17
C VAL A 156 -7.17 9.04 -8.24
N THR A 157 -6.72 8.63 -9.42
CA THR A 157 -7.57 8.29 -10.56
C THR A 157 -7.67 6.80 -10.82
N SER A 158 -6.74 6.00 -10.28
CA SER A 158 -6.74 4.54 -10.40
C SER A 158 -6.24 3.87 -9.12
N MET A 159 -7.01 2.86 -8.67
CA MET A 159 -6.73 2.00 -7.52
C MET A 159 -6.77 0.51 -7.94
N TYR A 160 -6.45 0.20 -9.20
CA TYR A 160 -6.47 -1.17 -9.71
C TYR A 160 -5.69 -2.12 -8.79
N ALA A 161 -6.35 -3.17 -8.27
CA ALA A 161 -5.75 -4.22 -7.44
C ALA A 161 -4.91 -3.67 -6.26
N MET A 162 -5.28 -2.51 -5.69
CA MET A 162 -4.48 -1.81 -4.67
C MET A 162 -4.25 -2.67 -3.43
N ILE A 163 -5.30 -3.35 -2.94
CA ILE A 163 -5.27 -4.26 -1.78
C ILE A 163 -5.77 -5.63 -2.24
N HIS A 164 -5.00 -6.26 -3.14
CA HIS A 164 -5.34 -7.58 -3.70
C HIS A 164 -4.44 -8.65 -3.11
N ASN A 165 -5.05 -9.77 -2.69
CA ASN A 165 -4.34 -10.94 -2.16
C ASN A 165 -3.46 -10.60 -0.94
N CYS A 166 -4.12 -10.06 0.10
CA CYS A 166 -3.56 -9.77 1.41
C CYS A 166 -4.25 -10.64 2.48
N SER A 167 -3.65 -10.72 3.67
CA SER A 167 -4.21 -11.49 4.81
C SER A 167 -4.92 -10.61 5.85
N ILE A 168 -5.39 -9.42 5.45
CA ILE A 168 -6.04 -8.46 6.35
C ILE A 168 -7.36 -9.03 6.89
N THR A 169 -7.63 -8.73 8.17
CA THR A 169 -8.88 -9.11 8.85
C THR A 169 -9.85 -7.93 8.99
N SER A 170 -9.33 -6.71 8.95
CA SER A 170 -10.09 -5.46 8.97
C SER A 170 -9.40 -4.43 8.08
N LEU A 171 -10.17 -3.47 7.59
CA LEU A 171 -9.68 -2.38 6.75
C LEU A 171 -10.53 -1.14 6.99
N ASP A 172 -9.91 -0.04 7.39
CA ASP A 172 -10.55 1.26 7.50
C ASP A 172 -10.19 2.14 6.29
N VAL A 173 -11.18 2.39 5.47
CA VAL A 173 -11.12 3.23 4.25
C VAL A 173 -12.18 4.34 4.29
N SER A 174 -12.70 4.63 5.48
CA SER A 174 -13.77 5.61 5.68
C SER A 174 -13.39 7.04 5.30
N ASN A 175 -12.07 7.35 5.35
CA ASN A 175 -11.53 8.67 4.99
C ASN A 175 -11.14 8.80 3.50
N TRP A 176 -11.33 7.77 2.69
CA TRP A 176 -10.93 7.85 1.28
C TRP A 176 -11.88 8.72 0.47
N ASP A 177 -11.35 9.70 -0.20
CA ASP A 177 -12.02 10.44 -1.25
C ASP A 177 -11.85 9.70 -2.57
N THR A 178 -12.94 9.16 -3.10
CA THR A 178 -12.95 8.36 -4.32
C THR A 178 -13.54 9.11 -5.53
N SER A 179 -13.89 10.39 -5.37
CA SER A 179 -14.59 11.19 -6.38
C SER A 179 -13.84 11.31 -7.72
N SER A 180 -12.50 11.23 -7.69
CA SER A 180 -11.65 11.28 -8.90
C SER A 180 -11.34 9.90 -9.49
N VAL A 181 -11.70 8.80 -8.81
CA VAL A 181 -11.31 7.44 -9.21
C VAL A 181 -12.15 6.95 -10.39
N ARG A 182 -11.49 6.42 -11.42
CA ARG A 182 -12.11 5.81 -12.61
C ARG A 182 -11.99 4.30 -12.66
N ASN A 183 -10.92 3.75 -12.09
CA ASN A 183 -10.67 2.31 -12.09
C ASN A 183 -10.52 1.77 -10.67
N MET A 184 -11.50 0.96 -10.24
CA MET A 184 -11.54 0.25 -8.97
C MET A 184 -11.50 -1.27 -9.15
N SER A 185 -11.12 -1.78 -10.34
CA SER A 185 -11.10 -3.22 -10.55
C SER A 185 -10.13 -3.90 -9.58
N TYR A 186 -10.59 -4.99 -8.98
CA TYR A 186 -9.84 -5.77 -7.98
C TYR A 186 -9.38 -5.00 -6.73
N VAL A 187 -9.89 -3.78 -6.46
CA VAL A 187 -9.31 -2.88 -5.44
C VAL A 187 -9.18 -3.51 -4.06
N ILE A 188 -10.16 -4.29 -3.59
CA ILE A 188 -10.16 -5.04 -2.32
C ILE A 188 -10.57 -6.47 -2.60
N SER A 189 -9.81 -7.21 -3.39
CA SER A 189 -10.17 -8.57 -3.79
C SER A 189 -9.18 -9.61 -3.24
N ASN A 190 -9.66 -10.85 -3.13
CA ASN A 190 -8.87 -11.99 -2.65
C ASN A 190 -8.27 -11.78 -1.24
N ASN A 191 -9.05 -11.14 -0.33
CA ASN A 191 -8.71 -10.98 1.08
C ASN A 191 -9.62 -11.91 1.90
N SER A 192 -9.30 -13.19 1.91
CA SER A 192 -10.18 -14.25 2.44
C SER A 192 -10.49 -14.16 3.92
N ASN A 193 -9.75 -13.36 4.68
CA ASN A 193 -9.93 -13.14 6.12
C ASN A 193 -10.70 -11.84 6.44
N LEU A 194 -10.96 -10.98 5.44
CA LEU A 194 -11.65 -9.71 5.63
C LEU A 194 -13.15 -9.96 5.90
N THR A 195 -13.61 -9.57 7.10
CA THR A 195 -14.99 -9.84 7.53
C THR A 195 -15.97 -8.73 7.22
N SER A 196 -15.48 -7.48 7.16
CA SER A 196 -16.26 -6.28 6.83
C SER A 196 -15.37 -5.18 6.28
N VAL A 197 -15.95 -4.32 5.46
CA VAL A 197 -15.34 -3.07 5.02
C VAL A 197 -16.45 -2.04 4.83
N ASP A 198 -16.24 -0.82 5.33
CA ASP A 198 -17.17 0.28 5.15
C ASP A 198 -16.76 1.11 3.93
N VAL A 199 -17.58 1.03 2.89
CA VAL A 199 -17.43 1.75 1.61
C VAL A 199 -18.67 2.61 1.31
N SER A 200 -19.52 2.83 2.33
CA SER A 200 -20.79 3.55 2.19
C SER A 200 -20.60 5.02 1.79
N ASN A 201 -19.45 5.61 2.14
CA ASN A 201 -19.09 7.01 1.81
C ASN A 201 -18.37 7.17 0.47
N TRP A 202 -18.12 6.09 -0.27
CA TRP A 202 -17.40 6.20 -1.53
C TRP A 202 -18.25 6.87 -2.61
N ASP A 203 -17.73 7.92 -3.21
CA ASP A 203 -18.29 8.51 -4.42
C ASP A 203 -17.86 7.69 -5.63
N THR A 204 -18.81 7.00 -6.25
CA THR A 204 -18.57 6.13 -7.39
C THR A 204 -19.00 6.73 -8.73
N SER A 205 -19.49 7.98 -8.73
CA SER A 205 -20.06 8.65 -9.92
C SER A 205 -19.10 8.76 -11.11
N SER A 206 -17.78 8.82 -10.83
CA SER A 206 -16.71 8.86 -11.86
C SER A 206 -16.18 7.49 -12.26
N VAL A 207 -16.58 6.41 -11.57
CA VAL A 207 -16.01 5.08 -11.78
C VAL A 207 -16.55 4.45 -13.05
N THR A 208 -15.63 3.98 -13.90
CA THR A 208 -15.99 3.30 -15.16
C THR A 208 -15.75 1.79 -15.10
N ASN A 209 -14.90 1.31 -14.18
CA ASN A 209 -14.57 -0.10 -14.07
C ASN A 209 -14.52 -0.56 -12.59
N MET A 210 -15.45 -1.47 -12.24
CA MET A 210 -15.58 -2.14 -10.94
C MET A 210 -15.39 -3.67 -11.03
N HIS A 211 -14.76 -4.15 -12.12
CA HIS A 211 -14.57 -5.59 -12.33
C HIS A 211 -13.91 -6.26 -11.12
N SER A 212 -14.54 -7.34 -10.60
CA SER A 212 -13.98 -8.17 -9.52
C SER A 212 -13.57 -7.41 -8.25
N MET A 213 -14.20 -6.29 -7.94
CA MET A 213 -13.80 -5.33 -6.92
C MET A 213 -13.64 -5.94 -5.53
N PHE A 214 -14.57 -6.83 -5.14
CA PHE A 214 -14.54 -7.59 -3.88
C PHE A 214 -14.43 -9.10 -4.09
N LYS A 215 -14.08 -9.54 -5.28
CA LYS A 215 -13.99 -10.96 -5.63
C LYS A 215 -13.15 -11.76 -4.63
N ASP A 216 -13.58 -13.00 -4.31
CA ASP A 216 -12.85 -13.95 -3.45
C ASP A 216 -12.62 -13.48 -2.00
N ASN A 217 -13.42 -12.54 -1.48
CA ASN A 217 -13.44 -12.19 -0.07
C ASN A 217 -14.40 -13.15 0.68
N THR A 218 -13.93 -14.36 0.92
CA THR A 218 -14.78 -15.47 1.36
C THR A 218 -15.36 -15.31 2.77
N ALA A 219 -14.74 -14.50 3.65
CA ALA A 219 -15.22 -14.19 4.99
C ALA A 219 -16.07 -12.90 5.07
N LEU A 220 -16.22 -12.15 3.97
CA LEU A 220 -16.94 -10.87 3.97
C LEU A 220 -18.42 -11.11 4.22
N THR A 221 -18.95 -10.58 5.34
CA THR A 221 -20.34 -10.75 5.76
C THR A 221 -21.24 -9.56 5.44
N THR A 222 -20.64 -8.36 5.37
CA THR A 222 -21.36 -7.10 5.14
C THR A 222 -20.55 -6.19 4.22
N CYS A 223 -21.26 -5.54 3.29
CA CYS A 223 -20.72 -4.50 2.41
C CYS A 223 -21.87 -3.60 1.97
N ASP A 224 -21.90 -2.35 2.44
CA ASP A 224 -22.96 -1.41 2.06
C ASP A 224 -22.57 -0.64 0.80
N VAL A 225 -23.28 -0.89 -0.29
CA VAL A 225 -23.13 -0.26 -1.59
C VAL A 225 -24.40 0.45 -2.05
N SER A 226 -25.34 0.67 -1.12
CA SER A 226 -26.67 1.22 -1.44
C SER A 226 -26.65 2.65 -1.98
N ASN A 227 -25.58 3.40 -1.66
CA ASN A 227 -25.40 4.79 -2.11
C ASN A 227 -24.56 4.93 -3.39
N TRP A 228 -24.14 3.82 -4.00
CA TRP A 228 -23.29 3.91 -5.17
C TRP A 228 -24.03 4.34 -6.42
N ASP A 229 -23.48 5.32 -7.12
CA ASP A 229 -23.89 5.68 -8.47
C ASP A 229 -23.08 4.85 -9.48
N THR A 230 -23.77 3.98 -10.21
CA THR A 230 -23.13 3.11 -11.22
C THR A 230 -23.41 3.57 -12.65
N SER A 231 -23.99 4.76 -12.84
CA SER A 231 -24.40 5.26 -14.16
C SER A 231 -23.24 5.41 -15.17
N SER A 232 -22.01 5.60 -14.68
CA SER A 232 -20.80 5.67 -15.52
C SER A 232 -20.08 4.34 -15.69
N VAL A 233 -20.53 3.27 -14.99
CA VAL A 233 -19.80 1.99 -14.97
C VAL A 233 -20.05 1.19 -16.25
N THR A 234 -18.97 0.83 -16.93
CA THR A 234 -19.02 0.01 -18.16
C THR A 234 -18.71 -1.47 -17.90
N ASN A 235 -18.06 -1.78 -16.78
CA ASN A 235 -17.75 -3.15 -16.39
C ASN A 235 -17.87 -3.33 -14.87
N MET A 236 -18.84 -4.10 -14.42
CA MET A 236 -19.04 -4.49 -13.02
C MET A 236 -19.12 -6.01 -12.84
N SER A 237 -18.59 -6.77 -13.79
CA SER A 237 -18.62 -8.23 -13.71
C SER A 237 -17.85 -8.76 -12.50
N ASN A 238 -18.39 -9.80 -11.86
CA ASN A 238 -17.77 -10.50 -10.74
C ASN A 238 -17.52 -9.66 -9.48
N ILE A 239 -18.20 -8.52 -9.27
CA ILE A 239 -17.95 -7.63 -8.11
C ILE A 239 -17.86 -8.43 -6.80
N PHE A 240 -18.83 -9.32 -6.52
CA PHE A 240 -18.91 -10.14 -5.32
C PHE A 240 -18.74 -11.63 -5.59
N TYR A 241 -18.09 -12.00 -6.70
CA TYR A 241 -17.88 -13.41 -7.02
C TYR A 241 -17.11 -14.10 -5.89
N SER A 242 -17.61 -15.27 -5.44
CA SER A 242 -17.00 -16.05 -4.34
C SER A 242 -16.99 -15.37 -2.95
N CYS A 243 -17.80 -14.34 -2.71
CA CYS A 243 -18.04 -13.79 -1.37
C CYS A 243 -19.08 -14.66 -0.63
N VAL A 244 -18.72 -15.88 -0.31
CA VAL A 244 -19.66 -16.93 0.15
C VAL A 244 -20.30 -16.67 1.52
N ALA A 245 -19.71 -15.83 2.36
CA ALA A 245 -20.26 -15.40 3.64
C ALA A 245 -21.25 -14.22 3.51
N LEU A 246 -21.30 -13.55 2.36
CA LEU A 246 -22.18 -12.40 2.10
C LEU A 246 -23.59 -12.91 1.75
N THR A 247 -24.50 -12.85 2.72
CA THR A 247 -25.85 -13.41 2.57
C THR A 247 -26.86 -12.44 1.96
N THR A 248 -26.62 -11.14 2.14
CA THR A 248 -27.48 -10.08 1.62
C THR A 248 -26.64 -8.89 1.15
N ILE A 249 -27.08 -8.26 0.05
CA ILE A 249 -26.48 -7.03 -0.44
C ILE A 249 -27.57 -6.11 -0.94
N ASN A 250 -27.50 -4.83 -0.58
CA ASN A 250 -28.41 -3.80 -1.09
C ASN A 250 -27.77 -3.13 -2.31
N VAL A 251 -28.34 -3.39 -3.47
CA VAL A 251 -27.90 -2.81 -4.76
C VAL A 251 -28.92 -1.80 -5.31
N SER A 252 -29.74 -1.22 -4.45
CA SER A 252 -30.80 -0.28 -4.86
C SER A 252 -30.26 1.00 -5.53
N GLY A 253 -28.99 1.35 -5.30
CA GLY A 253 -28.31 2.47 -5.96
C GLY A 253 -27.73 2.13 -7.34
N PHE A 254 -27.78 0.87 -7.77
CA PHE A 254 -27.20 0.49 -9.08
C PHE A 254 -28.15 0.89 -10.21
N ASN A 255 -27.62 1.57 -11.24
CA ASN A 255 -28.35 2.09 -12.40
C ASN A 255 -28.02 1.29 -13.67
#